data_3434180ca313cefc3740f9b01c7f9e99
#
_entry.id   3434180ca313cefc3740f9b01c7f9e99
#
_cell.length_a   1.000
_cell.length_b   1.000
_cell.length_c   1.000
_cell.angle_alpha   90.00
_cell.angle_beta   90.00
_cell.angle_gamma   90.00
#
_symmetry.space_group_name_H-M   'P 1'
#
loop_
_entity.id
_entity.type
_entity.pdbx_description
1 polymer ?
#
loop_
_entity_poly.entity_id
_entity_poly.type
_entity_poly.pdbx_seq_one_letter_code
_entity_poly.pdbx_strand_id
1 'polypeptide(L)'
;FKFNTVQYNFMKEPTRLFYMKAKIVGMYVPGYHKYLNGAASMQVKLWGLWNVVNKNGTEMDQAETVTVLNDLCLMAPAALIDDRIRWVEIDDLTTKVVFTNRGHQISAILYFNETGQLINFVSDDRYDISDTKRYRFSTPVMDYKSIDGRNVVAYGQAVWHYPEGEFVYGKFYLKNIEYNVRELQD
;
A
#
# COMPACT_ATOMS: atom_id res chain seq x y z
N PHE A 1 13.32 11.76 5.31
CA PHE A 1 12.61 12.55 6.34
C PHE A 1 11.63 11.65 7.13
N LYS A 2 11.26 12.09 8.36
CA LYS A 2 10.28 11.38 9.19
C LYS A 2 8.88 11.94 8.96
N PHE A 3 7.88 11.07 8.97
CA PHE A 3 6.48 11.44 8.85
C PHE A 3 5.60 10.56 9.75
N ASN A 4 4.43 11.04 10.08
CA ASN A 4 3.38 10.25 10.69
C ASN A 4 2.24 10.09 9.69
N THR A 5 1.59 8.94 9.74
CA THR A 5 0.44 8.64 8.86
C THR A 5 -0.73 8.14 9.66
N VAL A 6 -1.92 8.45 9.16
CA VAL A 6 -3.17 7.78 9.51
C VAL A 6 -3.76 7.25 8.22
N GLN A 7 -4.20 6.00 8.25
CA GLN A 7 -4.77 5.34 7.07
C GLN A 7 -6.07 4.64 7.43
N TYR A 8 -7.05 4.75 6.55
CA TYR A 8 -8.31 4.03 6.61
C TYR A 8 -8.49 3.21 5.35
N ASN A 9 -8.74 1.92 5.53
CA ASN A 9 -9.02 0.98 4.46
C ASN A 9 -10.43 0.41 4.62
N PHE A 10 -11.23 0.51 3.57
CA PHE A 10 -12.57 -0.07 3.50
C PHE A 10 -12.51 -1.26 2.53
N MET A 11 -12.88 -2.44 3.02
CA MET A 11 -12.62 -3.69 2.30
C MET A 11 -13.78 -4.10 1.37
N LYS A 12 -15.02 -3.84 1.80
CA LYS A 12 -16.22 -4.20 1.01
C LYS A 12 -16.24 -3.49 -0.35
N GLU A 13 -16.00 -2.19 -0.33
CA GLU A 13 -15.75 -1.38 -1.52
C GLU A 13 -14.33 -0.84 -1.41
N PRO A 14 -13.35 -1.41 -2.12
CA PRO A 14 -11.94 -1.07 -1.92
C PRO A 14 -11.71 0.43 -1.97
N THR A 15 -11.50 1.00 -0.81
CA THR A 15 -11.27 2.42 -0.61
C THR A 15 -10.09 2.59 0.33
N ARG A 16 -9.19 3.48 -0.01
CA ARG A 16 -8.02 3.83 0.78
C ARG A 16 -7.95 5.33 0.98
N LEU A 17 -7.91 5.75 2.22
CA LEU A 17 -7.67 7.13 2.60
C LEU A 17 -6.36 7.17 3.40
N PHE A 18 -5.33 7.79 2.86
CA PHE A 18 -4.02 7.86 3.49
C PHE A 18 -3.64 9.32 3.68
N TYR A 19 -3.50 9.70 4.93
CA TYR A 19 -3.05 11.03 5.34
C TYR A 19 -1.65 10.97 5.91
N MET A 20 -0.76 11.79 5.38
CA MET A 20 0.62 11.91 5.82
C MET A 20 0.90 13.32 6.32
N LYS A 21 1.61 13.42 7.45
CA LYS A 21 2.13 14.67 7.97
C LYS A 21 3.64 14.55 8.14
N ALA A 22 4.36 15.14 7.19
CA ALA A 22 5.81 15.23 7.22
C ALA A 22 6.28 16.54 7.84
N LYS A 23 7.47 16.53 8.44
CA LYS A 23 8.18 17.74 8.89
C LYS A 23 9.48 17.86 8.09
N ILE A 24 9.56 18.85 7.22
CA ILE A 24 10.70 19.11 6.33
C ILE A 24 11.22 20.51 6.64
N VAL A 25 12.50 20.60 7.06
CA VAL A 25 13.16 21.88 7.42
C VAL A 25 12.29 22.74 8.36
N GLY A 26 11.73 22.10 9.41
CA GLY A 26 10.88 22.81 10.40
C GLY A 26 9.42 23.05 9.98
N MET A 27 9.06 22.82 8.72
CA MET A 27 7.73 23.06 8.17
C MET A 27 6.90 21.76 8.07
N TYR A 28 5.60 21.87 8.30
CA TYR A 28 4.68 20.76 8.07
C TYR A 28 4.22 20.70 6.62
N VAL A 29 4.38 19.53 6.01
CA VAL A 29 3.96 19.23 4.64
C VAL A 29 2.92 18.12 4.72
N PRO A 30 1.61 18.46 4.67
CA PRO A 30 0.55 17.47 4.60
C PRO A 30 0.49 16.85 3.21
N GLY A 31 0.34 15.51 3.17
CA GLY A 31 0.06 14.74 1.99
C GLY A 31 -1.20 13.92 2.16
N TYR A 32 -2.00 13.84 1.12
CA TYR A 32 -3.23 13.08 1.11
C TYR A 32 -3.32 12.23 -0.15
N HIS A 33 -3.47 10.93 0.04
CA HIS A 33 -3.77 9.99 -1.02
C HIS A 33 -5.16 9.43 -0.81
N LYS A 34 -5.91 9.38 -1.88
CA LYS A 34 -7.26 8.81 -1.90
C LYS A 34 -7.39 7.84 -3.06
N TYR A 35 -7.93 6.67 -2.78
CA TYR A 35 -8.44 5.72 -3.76
C TYR A 35 -9.90 5.44 -3.43
N LEU A 36 -10.77 5.74 -4.35
CA LEU A 36 -12.22 5.58 -4.20
C LEU A 36 -12.84 5.24 -5.54
N ASN A 37 -13.68 4.20 -5.57
CA ASN A 37 -14.37 3.74 -6.78
C ASN A 37 -13.43 3.46 -7.97
N GLY A 38 -12.20 2.97 -7.69
CA GLY A 38 -11.19 2.69 -8.72
C GLY A 38 -10.40 3.90 -9.18
N ALA A 39 -10.73 5.11 -8.73
CA ALA A 39 -10.02 6.33 -9.05
C ALA A 39 -9.11 6.78 -7.92
N ALA A 40 -7.89 7.15 -8.25
CA ALA A 40 -6.88 7.58 -7.31
C ALA A 40 -6.54 9.05 -7.47
N SER A 41 -6.18 9.67 -6.37
CA SER A 41 -5.60 11.01 -6.38
C SER A 41 -4.57 11.19 -5.28
N MET A 42 -3.53 11.94 -5.56
CA MET A 42 -2.51 12.33 -4.60
C MET A 42 -2.36 13.85 -4.58
N GLN A 43 -2.44 14.42 -3.41
CA GLN A 43 -2.21 15.84 -3.18
C GLN A 43 -1.16 16.02 -2.08
N VAL A 44 -0.17 16.87 -2.36
CA VAL A 44 0.79 17.33 -1.36
C VAL A 44 0.76 18.86 -1.36
N LYS A 45 0.59 19.45 -0.19
CA LYS A 45 0.51 20.91 -0.03
C LYS A 45 1.69 21.44 0.76
N LEU A 46 2.33 22.48 0.25
CA LEU A 46 3.29 23.25 1.00
C LEU A 46 2.55 24.35 1.80
N TRP A 47 2.81 24.44 3.11
CA TRP A 47 2.10 25.33 4.07
C TRP A 47 0.58 25.19 4.09
N GLY A 48 0.05 24.07 3.58
CA GLY A 48 -1.40 23.91 3.46
C GLY A 48 -2.07 24.76 2.37
N LEU A 49 -1.32 25.62 1.68
CA LEU A 49 -1.85 26.60 0.71
C LEU A 49 -1.50 26.27 -0.74
N TRP A 50 -0.25 25.89 -1.04
CA TRP A 50 0.19 25.62 -2.41
C TRP A 50 0.27 24.13 -2.70
N ASN A 51 -0.45 23.66 -3.72
CA ASN A 51 -0.30 22.30 -4.23
C ASN A 51 1.05 22.15 -4.93
N VAL A 52 1.95 21.34 -4.35
CA VAL A 52 3.23 20.98 -4.98
C VAL A 52 3.14 19.65 -5.74
N VAL A 53 2.16 18.82 -5.39
CA VAL A 53 1.80 17.60 -6.14
C VAL A 53 0.28 17.56 -6.24
N ASN A 54 -0.21 17.32 -7.46
CA ASN A 54 -1.61 17.02 -7.75
C ASN A 54 -1.63 16.02 -8.91
N LYS A 55 -1.76 14.75 -8.58
CA LYS A 55 -1.69 13.64 -9.52
C LYS A 55 -2.99 12.86 -9.51
N ASN A 56 -3.46 12.50 -10.69
CA ASN A 56 -4.58 11.59 -10.98
C ASN A 56 -4.36 10.97 -12.36
N GLY A 57 -5.28 10.11 -12.80
CA GLY A 57 -5.25 9.46 -14.10
C GLY A 57 -5.04 7.96 -14.00
N THR A 58 -5.12 7.29 -15.15
CA THR A 58 -5.15 5.83 -15.25
C THR A 58 -3.93 5.13 -14.64
N GLU A 59 -2.74 5.72 -14.79
CA GLU A 59 -1.50 5.19 -14.22
C GLU A 59 -1.53 5.28 -12.69
N MET A 60 -2.06 6.39 -12.16
CA MET A 60 -2.24 6.57 -10.73
C MET A 60 -3.30 5.60 -10.17
N ASP A 61 -4.39 5.41 -10.90
CA ASP A 61 -5.47 4.48 -10.53
C ASP A 61 -4.94 3.05 -10.43
N GLN A 62 -4.13 2.61 -11.41
CA GLN A 62 -3.51 1.30 -11.38
C GLN A 62 -2.46 1.19 -10.26
N ALA A 63 -1.61 2.20 -10.07
CA ALA A 63 -0.61 2.22 -9.01
C ALA A 63 -1.24 2.09 -7.62
N GLU A 64 -2.35 2.81 -7.37
CA GLU A 64 -3.07 2.72 -6.10
C GLU A 64 -3.89 1.42 -5.98
N THR A 65 -4.34 0.81 -7.09
CA THR A 65 -4.93 -0.54 -7.06
C THR A 65 -3.91 -1.57 -6.56
N VAL A 66 -2.64 -1.48 -6.99
CA VAL A 66 -1.54 -2.31 -6.45
C VAL A 66 -1.33 -2.01 -4.96
N THR A 67 -1.36 -0.74 -4.57
CA THR A 67 -1.20 -0.34 -3.16
C THR A 67 -2.32 -0.89 -2.28
N VAL A 68 -3.57 -0.84 -2.76
CA VAL A 68 -4.72 -1.43 -2.04
C VAL A 68 -4.55 -2.93 -1.85
N LEU A 69 -4.16 -3.68 -2.89
CA LEU A 69 -3.90 -5.11 -2.76
C LEU A 69 -2.76 -5.39 -1.76
N ASN A 70 -1.69 -4.61 -1.81
CA ASN A 70 -0.58 -4.71 -0.85
C ASN A 70 -1.06 -4.49 0.59
N ASP A 71 -1.86 -3.46 0.83
CA ASP A 71 -2.46 -3.18 2.14
C ASP A 71 -3.36 -4.33 2.64
N LEU A 72 -4.16 -4.93 1.75
CA LEU A 72 -4.97 -6.12 2.07
C LEU A 72 -4.07 -7.27 2.55
N CYS A 73 -3.00 -7.56 1.80
CA CYS A 73 -2.06 -8.63 2.15
C CYS A 73 -1.36 -8.40 3.50
N LEU A 74 -0.99 -7.15 3.81
CA LEU A 74 -0.22 -6.81 5.01
C LEU A 74 -1.07 -6.62 6.26
N MET A 75 -2.26 -6.03 6.11
CA MET A 75 -3.05 -5.54 7.25
C MET A 75 -4.38 -6.28 7.45
N ALA A 76 -4.95 -6.84 6.39
CA ALA A 76 -6.28 -7.45 6.44
C ALA A 76 -6.39 -8.71 5.56
N PRO A 77 -5.54 -9.74 5.75
CA PRO A 77 -5.51 -10.90 4.86
C PRO A 77 -6.84 -11.66 4.75
N ALA A 78 -7.70 -11.59 5.75
CA ALA A 78 -9.05 -12.19 5.67
C ALA A 78 -9.93 -11.53 4.59
N ALA A 79 -9.66 -10.28 4.22
CA ALA A 79 -10.37 -9.59 3.14
C ALA A 79 -9.93 -10.05 1.73
N LEU A 80 -8.91 -10.90 1.63
CA LEU A 80 -8.51 -11.56 0.39
C LEU A 80 -9.43 -12.72 -0.02
N ILE A 81 -10.41 -13.10 0.82
CA ILE A 81 -11.52 -14.01 0.50
C ILE A 81 -12.59 -13.16 -0.21
N ASP A 82 -12.39 -12.90 -1.49
CA ASP A 82 -13.18 -11.98 -2.29
C ASP A 82 -13.21 -12.43 -3.76
N ASP A 83 -14.35 -12.36 -4.43
CA ASP A 83 -14.53 -12.80 -5.82
C ASP A 83 -13.68 -12.01 -6.83
N ARG A 84 -13.21 -10.83 -6.45
CA ARG A 84 -12.28 -10.00 -7.24
C ARG A 84 -10.85 -10.53 -7.21
N ILE A 85 -10.56 -11.52 -6.36
CA ILE A 85 -9.23 -12.06 -6.15
C ILE A 85 -9.17 -13.51 -6.66
N ARG A 86 -8.19 -13.76 -7.50
CA ARG A 86 -7.88 -15.11 -8.00
C ARG A 86 -6.45 -15.48 -7.58
N TRP A 87 -6.34 -16.68 -7.07
CA TRP A 87 -5.09 -17.28 -6.63
C TRP A 87 -4.51 -18.22 -7.68
N VAL A 88 -3.20 -18.21 -7.83
CA VAL A 88 -2.44 -19.14 -8.67
C VAL A 88 -1.28 -19.66 -7.83
N GLU A 89 -1.31 -20.94 -7.53
CA GLU A 89 -0.24 -21.61 -6.81
C GLU A 89 1.05 -21.64 -7.66
N ILE A 90 2.19 -21.38 -7.02
CA ILE A 90 3.53 -21.47 -7.63
C ILE A 90 4.30 -22.60 -6.95
N ASP A 91 4.41 -22.57 -5.63
CA ASP A 91 4.98 -23.59 -4.77
C ASP A 91 4.41 -23.49 -3.33
N ASP A 92 4.89 -24.30 -2.41
CA ASP A 92 4.38 -24.41 -1.04
C ASP A 92 4.43 -23.09 -0.24
N LEU A 93 5.35 -22.19 -0.58
CA LEU A 93 5.59 -20.92 0.13
C LEU A 93 5.44 -19.70 -0.78
N THR A 94 5.01 -19.89 -2.02
CA THR A 94 4.88 -18.82 -3.00
C THR A 94 3.57 -18.92 -3.76
N THR A 95 2.83 -17.83 -3.84
CA THR A 95 1.60 -17.78 -4.62
C THR A 95 1.50 -16.47 -5.40
N LYS A 96 0.83 -16.54 -6.56
CA LYS A 96 0.44 -15.34 -7.30
C LYS A 96 -1.00 -14.99 -6.98
N VAL A 97 -1.23 -13.75 -6.64
CA VAL A 97 -2.56 -13.16 -6.50
C VAL A 97 -2.84 -12.25 -7.69
N VAL A 98 -4.05 -12.36 -8.25
CA VAL A 98 -4.56 -11.47 -9.29
C VAL A 98 -5.78 -10.77 -8.73
N PHE A 99 -5.78 -9.46 -8.73
CA PHE A 99 -6.86 -8.62 -8.23
C PHE A 99 -7.45 -7.78 -9.36
N THR A 100 -8.77 -7.83 -9.51
CA THR A 100 -9.51 -7.05 -10.51
C THR A 100 -10.48 -6.11 -9.80
N ASN A 101 -10.28 -4.81 -9.94
CA ASN A 101 -11.16 -3.82 -9.36
C ASN A 101 -11.42 -2.67 -10.32
N ARG A 102 -12.71 -2.39 -10.60
CA ARG A 102 -13.15 -1.25 -11.41
C ARG A 102 -12.40 -1.10 -12.75
N GLY A 103 -12.15 -2.22 -13.43
CA GLY A 103 -11.49 -2.25 -14.75
C GLY A 103 -9.95 -2.35 -14.69
N HIS A 104 -9.33 -2.18 -13.54
CA HIS A 104 -7.91 -2.43 -13.36
C HIS A 104 -7.69 -3.89 -12.93
N GLN A 105 -6.86 -4.61 -13.68
CA GLN A 105 -6.38 -5.93 -13.30
C GLN A 105 -4.88 -5.85 -13.03
N ILE A 106 -4.50 -6.24 -11.83
CA ILE A 106 -3.10 -6.23 -11.38
C ILE A 106 -2.78 -7.56 -10.71
N SER A 107 -1.51 -7.84 -10.57
CA SER A 107 -1.04 -9.07 -9.92
C SER A 107 0.16 -8.81 -9.01
N ALA A 108 0.35 -9.72 -8.07
CA ALA A 108 1.53 -9.75 -7.23
C ALA A 108 1.93 -11.20 -6.92
N ILE A 109 3.20 -11.39 -6.61
CA ILE A 109 3.74 -12.64 -6.05
C ILE A 109 3.91 -12.40 -4.56
N LEU A 110 3.35 -13.31 -3.77
CA LEU A 110 3.44 -13.32 -2.32
C LEU A 110 4.39 -14.43 -1.88
N TYR A 111 5.35 -14.10 -1.06
CA TYR A 111 6.30 -15.04 -0.47
C TYR A 111 6.02 -15.19 1.01
N PHE A 112 5.98 -16.43 1.47
CA PHE A 112 5.70 -16.77 2.86
C PHE A 112 6.89 -17.51 3.48
N ASN A 113 7.02 -17.44 4.79
CA ASN A 113 7.94 -18.29 5.52
C ASN A 113 7.24 -19.61 5.95
N GLU A 114 7.99 -20.53 6.53
CA GLU A 114 7.49 -21.85 6.99
C GLU A 114 6.39 -21.74 8.06
N THR A 115 6.25 -20.61 8.74
CA THR A 115 5.18 -20.35 9.70
C THR A 115 3.95 -19.69 9.09
N GLY A 116 3.92 -19.51 7.76
CA GLY A 116 2.81 -18.92 7.02
C GLY A 116 2.74 -17.40 7.09
N GLN A 117 3.78 -16.73 7.58
CA GLN A 117 3.84 -15.26 7.58
C GLN A 117 4.29 -14.75 6.23
N LEU A 118 3.64 -13.71 5.71
CA LEU A 118 4.06 -13.01 4.50
C LEU A 118 5.41 -12.32 4.75
N ILE A 119 6.41 -12.66 3.96
CA ILE A 119 7.76 -12.06 4.04
C ILE A 119 8.04 -11.07 2.93
N ASN A 120 7.31 -11.17 1.81
CA ASN A 120 7.44 -10.18 0.74
C ASN A 120 6.18 -10.16 -0.16
N PHE A 121 5.86 -8.99 -0.65
CA PHE A 121 4.89 -8.74 -1.72
C PHE A 121 5.65 -8.15 -2.90
N VAL A 122 5.50 -8.70 -4.11
CA VAL A 122 6.20 -8.21 -5.31
C VAL A 122 5.20 -8.05 -6.46
N SER A 123 5.15 -6.87 -7.06
CA SER A 123 4.31 -6.59 -8.23
C SER A 123 5.11 -5.86 -9.32
N ASP A 124 4.89 -6.27 -10.57
CA ASP A 124 5.43 -5.59 -11.76
C ASP A 124 4.39 -4.65 -12.41
N ASP A 125 3.22 -4.49 -11.79
CA ASP A 125 2.08 -3.74 -12.34
C ASP A 125 1.95 -2.32 -11.78
N ARG A 126 2.87 -1.89 -10.90
CA ARG A 126 2.83 -0.58 -10.28
C ARG A 126 3.53 0.48 -11.13
N TYR A 127 2.83 1.59 -11.40
CA TYR A 127 3.42 2.76 -12.02
C TYR A 127 4.16 3.64 -11.01
N ASP A 128 5.34 4.10 -11.38
CA ASP A 128 5.93 5.29 -10.76
C ASP A 128 5.30 6.52 -11.40
N ILE A 129 4.58 7.30 -10.60
CA ILE A 129 3.87 8.48 -11.07
C ILE A 129 4.79 9.66 -11.40
N SER A 130 6.09 9.57 -11.12
CA SER A 130 7.06 10.60 -11.45
C SER A 130 7.42 10.59 -12.94
N ASP A 131 7.53 9.40 -13.55
CA ASP A 131 7.88 9.21 -14.96
C ASP A 131 6.84 8.42 -15.77
N THR A 132 5.75 7.97 -15.11
CA THR A 132 4.64 7.20 -15.70
C THR A 132 5.07 5.87 -16.31
N LYS A 133 6.13 5.25 -15.76
CA LYS A 133 6.57 3.92 -16.16
C LYS A 133 6.28 2.88 -15.07
N ARG A 134 6.14 1.64 -15.49
CA ARG A 134 6.01 0.52 -14.57
C ARG A 134 7.40 0.01 -14.19
N TYR A 135 7.59 -0.15 -12.90
CA TYR A 135 8.75 -0.80 -12.34
C TYR A 135 8.32 -1.85 -11.33
N ARG A 136 9.17 -2.84 -11.13
CA ARG A 136 8.98 -3.79 -10.04
C ARG A 136 8.95 -3.04 -8.73
N PHE A 137 7.93 -3.35 -7.96
CA PHE A 137 7.70 -2.83 -6.62
C PHE A 137 7.66 -3.97 -5.64
N SER A 138 8.30 -3.85 -4.49
CA SER A 138 8.21 -4.84 -3.43
C SER A 138 7.98 -4.22 -2.05
N THR A 139 7.40 -5.04 -1.18
CA THR A 139 7.21 -4.70 0.23
C THR A 139 7.77 -5.83 1.09
N PRO A 140 9.10 -5.88 1.32
CA PRO A 140 9.67 -6.82 2.26
C PRO A 140 9.18 -6.51 3.68
N VAL A 141 8.67 -7.56 4.34
CA VAL A 141 8.21 -7.54 5.73
C VAL A 141 9.36 -7.97 6.62
N MET A 142 9.70 -7.13 7.58
CA MET A 142 10.89 -7.31 8.41
C MET A 142 10.54 -7.73 9.84
N ASP A 143 9.34 -7.44 10.32
CA ASP A 143 8.96 -7.73 11.68
C ASP A 143 7.43 -7.85 11.83
N TYR A 144 7.03 -8.64 12.83
CA TYR A 144 5.65 -8.87 13.24
C TYR A 144 5.48 -8.60 14.74
N LYS A 145 4.27 -8.19 15.14
CA LYS A 145 3.91 -8.05 16.56
C LYS A 145 2.47 -8.47 16.81
N SER A 146 2.17 -8.82 18.05
CA SER A 146 0.80 -9.10 18.47
C SER A 146 0.10 -7.81 18.90
N ILE A 147 -1.06 -7.54 18.31
CA ILE A 147 -1.99 -6.48 18.72
C ILE A 147 -3.37 -7.12 18.84
N ASP A 148 -3.98 -7.05 20.03
CA ASP A 148 -5.31 -7.59 20.31
C ASP A 148 -5.48 -9.07 19.86
N GLY A 149 -4.44 -9.88 20.11
CA GLY A 149 -4.43 -11.30 19.75
C GLY A 149 -4.22 -11.59 18.25
N ARG A 150 -3.95 -10.58 17.44
CA ARG A 150 -3.64 -10.71 16.01
C ARG A 150 -2.16 -10.53 15.77
N ASN A 151 -1.58 -11.40 14.94
CA ASN A 151 -0.21 -11.24 14.47
C ASN A 151 -0.23 -10.29 13.26
N VAL A 152 0.31 -9.09 13.44
CA VAL A 152 0.28 -8.02 12.42
C VAL A 152 1.69 -7.58 12.04
N VAL A 153 1.86 -7.14 10.81
CA VAL A 153 3.13 -6.57 10.33
C VAL A 153 3.49 -5.34 11.15
N ALA A 154 4.63 -5.39 11.82
CA ALA A 154 5.13 -4.30 12.66
C ALA A 154 6.06 -3.36 11.91
N TYR A 155 6.87 -3.91 11.00
CA TYR A 155 7.80 -3.15 10.17
C TYR A 155 7.91 -3.76 8.78
N GLY A 156 7.85 -2.91 7.78
CA GLY A 156 8.07 -3.23 6.37
C GLY A 156 8.66 -2.05 5.61
N GLN A 157 9.15 -2.35 4.43
CA GLN A 157 9.72 -1.35 3.53
C GLN A 157 8.93 -1.30 2.23
N ALA A 158 8.98 -0.15 1.57
CA ALA A 158 8.47 0.02 0.23
C ALA A 158 9.66 0.29 -0.71
N VAL A 159 9.87 -0.59 -1.68
CA VAL A 159 11.08 -0.64 -2.49
C VAL A 159 10.71 -0.60 -3.97
N TRP A 160 11.30 0.34 -4.70
CA TRP A 160 11.35 0.34 -6.15
C TRP A 160 12.60 -0.39 -6.64
N HIS A 161 12.46 -1.17 -7.70
CA HIS A 161 13.57 -1.82 -8.40
C HIS A 161 13.73 -1.16 -9.77
N TYR A 162 14.51 -0.11 -9.80
CA TYR A 162 14.86 0.59 -11.04
C TYR A 162 15.99 -0.11 -11.79
N PRO A 163 16.21 0.18 -13.08
CA PRO A 163 17.35 -0.35 -13.82
C PRO A 163 18.71 -0.05 -13.18
N GLU A 164 18.81 1.07 -12.47
CA GLU A 164 20.02 1.55 -11.79
C GLU A 164 20.22 0.89 -10.43
N GLY A 165 19.20 0.17 -9.90
CA GLY A 165 19.25 -0.51 -8.61
C GLY A 165 18.00 -0.30 -7.75
N GLU A 166 18.05 -0.86 -6.56
CA GLU A 166 16.95 -0.76 -5.59
C GLU A 166 16.90 0.60 -4.90
N PHE A 167 15.71 1.11 -4.73
CA PHE A 167 15.45 2.36 -4.00
C PHE A 167 14.39 2.15 -2.93
N VAL A 168 14.80 2.13 -1.66
CA VAL A 168 13.89 2.12 -0.51
C VAL A 168 13.33 3.52 -0.31
N TYR A 169 12.12 3.77 -0.80
CA TYR A 169 11.50 5.08 -0.67
C TYR A 169 10.66 5.24 0.61
N GLY A 170 10.31 4.14 1.28
CA GLY A 170 9.53 4.16 2.50
C GLY A 170 9.95 3.08 3.50
N LYS A 171 10.00 3.44 4.78
CA LYS A 171 10.15 2.54 5.92
C LYS A 171 8.97 2.79 6.84
N PHE A 172 8.12 1.78 7.02
CA PHE A 172 6.85 1.90 7.72
C PHE A 172 6.86 1.09 9.01
N TYR A 173 6.65 1.77 10.11
CA TYR A 173 6.52 1.19 11.45
C TYR A 173 5.08 1.33 11.89
N LEU A 174 4.39 0.21 12.06
CA LEU A 174 3.02 0.21 12.56
C LEU A 174 3.03 0.61 14.04
N LYS A 175 2.31 1.66 14.38
CA LYS A 175 2.09 2.10 15.76
C LYS A 175 0.89 1.40 16.37
N ASN A 176 -0.25 1.53 15.71
CA ASN A 176 -1.51 0.93 16.11
C ASN A 176 -2.30 0.51 14.86
N ILE A 177 -3.21 -0.45 15.03
CA ILE A 177 -4.19 -0.87 14.04
C ILE A 177 -5.49 -1.22 14.76
N GLU A 178 -6.58 -0.73 14.22
CA GLU A 178 -7.92 -1.01 14.71
C GLU A 178 -8.77 -1.57 13.57
N TYR A 179 -9.60 -2.55 13.88
CA TYR A 179 -10.46 -3.21 12.90
C TYR A 179 -11.92 -2.89 13.18
N ASN A 180 -12.72 -2.87 12.12
CA ASN A 180 -14.17 -2.64 12.19
C ASN A 180 -14.54 -1.28 12.81
N VAL A 181 -13.69 -0.28 12.61
CA VAL A 181 -13.97 1.10 13.03
C VAL A 181 -15.21 1.62 12.29
N ARG A 182 -16.07 2.35 13.00
CA ARG A 182 -17.32 2.88 12.44
C ARG A 182 -17.25 4.36 12.11
N GLU A 183 -16.29 5.05 12.70
CA GLU A 183 -16.11 6.50 12.58
C GLU A 183 -14.64 6.80 12.38
N LEU A 184 -14.35 7.88 11.64
CA LEU A 184 -12.99 8.39 11.53
C LEU A 184 -12.57 8.93 12.90
N GLN A 185 -11.37 8.56 13.35
CA GLN A 185 -10.82 9.08 14.60
C GLN A 185 -10.02 10.36 14.32
N ASP A 186 -10.17 11.37 15.18
CA ASP A 186 -9.47 12.66 15.10
C ASP A 186 -7.95 12.55 15.40
#